data_3b4c7df8083ea136ff7d7f89e8e31ea7
#
_entry.id   3b4c7df8083ea136ff7d7f89e8e31ea7
#
_cell.length_a   1.000
_cell.length_b   1.000
_cell.length_c   1.000
_cell.angle_alpha   90.00
_cell.angle_beta   90.00
_cell.angle_gamma   90.00
#
_symmetry.space_group_name_H-M   'P 1'
#
loop_
_entity.id
_entity.type
_entity.pdbx_description
1 polymer ?
#
loop_
_entity_poly.entity_id
_entity_poly.type
_entity_poly.pdbx_seq_one_letter_code
_entity_poly.pdbx_strand_id
1 'polypeptide(L)'
;MKLQEIKNIDIAGKKVFIRCDFNVPMDEYNNITDDRRIRSALNTIRYCIDNDCSVILASHFGRPKGGFEEKYSLLPIAKRLHTLLKQEIKMAPNVVCDETLKMAKELQAGEILLLENMRFEAGETKNDEGLCEKLASMAEVYINDAFGVSHRAHASVEGISKHFDMQHKAAGFLMAKEIKFFHHIIHNPKRPFAAIVGGSKVSGKLEALYNLVPKVDKILIGGGMAFTFLKALGYEIGKSLVEEDLIPEAIKIMEEAKQLGVKLYLPVDIVAAEAFDAEANAKIVTVQEMPKNWMGLDIGPASALLFKEALQDANTILWNGPMGVYEMDRFAKGSTKVSHAVASSYATTVVGGGDTADLVRITGDEEDMTFISTGGGASLELIEGKILPGVKALVIEDEN
;
A
#
# COMPACT_ATOMS: atom_id res chain seq x y z
N MET A 1 -6.25 18.35 4.84
CA MET A 1 -4.79 18.29 5.06
C MET A 1 -4.10 18.81 3.80
N LYS A 2 -3.30 19.86 3.90
CA LYS A 2 -2.55 20.48 2.78
C LYS A 2 -1.09 20.06 2.86
N LEU A 3 -0.57 19.47 1.78
CA LEU A 3 0.83 19.05 1.69
C LEU A 3 1.67 20.09 0.99
N GLN A 4 2.93 20.23 1.43
CA GLN A 4 3.95 20.85 0.62
C GLN A 4 4.31 19.93 -0.53
N GLU A 5 3.98 20.32 -1.76
CA GLU A 5 4.26 19.56 -2.97
C GLU A 5 5.52 20.08 -3.68
N ILE A 6 6.25 19.20 -4.38
CA ILE A 6 7.50 19.54 -5.05
C ILE A 6 7.39 20.74 -6.00
N LYS A 7 6.25 20.94 -6.68
CA LYS A 7 6.02 22.06 -7.58
C LYS A 7 5.77 23.41 -6.88
N ASN A 8 5.64 23.40 -5.56
CA ASN A 8 5.40 24.61 -4.77
C ASN A 8 6.69 25.14 -4.10
N ILE A 9 7.82 24.47 -4.32
CA ILE A 9 9.13 24.89 -3.83
C ILE A 9 10.10 25.12 -4.98
N ASP A 10 11.09 25.99 -4.77
CA ASP A 10 12.15 26.21 -5.74
C ASP A 10 13.22 25.12 -5.62
N ILE A 11 13.38 24.32 -6.69
CA ILE A 11 14.38 23.24 -6.77
C ILE A 11 15.43 23.48 -7.86
N ALA A 12 15.27 24.53 -8.69
CA ALA A 12 16.09 24.73 -9.89
C ALA A 12 17.59 24.77 -9.58
N GLY A 13 18.34 23.90 -10.23
CA GLY A 13 19.80 23.79 -10.08
C GLY A 13 20.27 23.26 -8.72
N LYS A 14 19.37 22.87 -7.82
CA LYS A 14 19.71 22.40 -6.46
C LYS A 14 20.03 20.92 -6.43
N LYS A 15 20.72 20.51 -5.38
CA LYS A 15 20.95 19.12 -5.06
C LYS A 15 19.76 18.55 -4.28
N VAL A 16 19.09 17.56 -4.85
CA VAL A 16 17.82 17.03 -4.34
C VAL A 16 18.00 15.58 -3.88
N PHE A 17 17.66 15.30 -2.63
CA PHE A 17 17.56 13.94 -2.09
C PHE A 17 16.12 13.46 -2.26
N ILE A 18 15.90 12.39 -3.01
CA ILE A 18 14.57 11.79 -3.22
C ILE A 18 14.50 10.43 -2.54
N ARG A 19 13.62 10.29 -1.55
CA ARG A 19 13.29 8.99 -0.97
C ARG A 19 12.22 8.31 -1.83
N CYS A 20 12.59 7.20 -2.46
CA CYS A 20 11.72 6.38 -3.31
C CYS A 20 11.41 5.03 -2.65
N ASP A 21 10.39 4.33 -3.14
CA ASP A 21 10.11 2.94 -2.77
C ASP A 21 10.36 2.01 -3.97
N PHE A 22 11.60 1.52 -4.07
CA PHE A 22 12.04 0.58 -5.10
C PHE A 22 12.07 -0.87 -4.59
N ASN A 23 11.30 -1.18 -3.56
CA ASN A 23 11.17 -2.54 -3.03
C ASN A 23 10.30 -3.39 -3.96
N VAL A 24 10.83 -3.76 -5.09
CA VAL A 24 10.19 -4.54 -6.17
C VAL A 24 10.36 -6.05 -5.96
N PRO A 25 9.44 -6.90 -6.47
CA PRO A 25 9.64 -8.34 -6.46
C PRO A 25 10.72 -8.77 -7.46
N MET A 26 11.48 -9.81 -7.08
CA MET A 26 12.54 -10.42 -7.89
C MET A 26 12.28 -11.92 -8.06
N ASP A 27 12.71 -12.48 -9.18
CA ASP A 27 12.80 -13.92 -9.36
C ASP A 27 14.07 -14.52 -8.71
N GLU A 28 14.22 -15.82 -8.81
CA GLU A 28 15.39 -16.56 -8.28
C GLU A 28 16.74 -16.18 -8.94
N TYR A 29 16.69 -15.52 -10.11
CA TYR A 29 17.85 -15.05 -10.87
C TYR A 29 18.14 -13.56 -10.64
N ASN A 30 17.47 -12.93 -9.67
CA ASN A 30 17.55 -11.48 -9.41
C ASN A 30 17.06 -10.60 -10.56
N ASN A 31 16.13 -11.07 -11.39
CA ASN A 31 15.43 -10.22 -12.35
C ASN A 31 14.21 -9.59 -11.70
N ILE A 32 13.97 -8.33 -12.01
CA ILE A 32 12.77 -7.60 -11.56
C ILE A 32 11.56 -8.18 -12.32
N THR A 33 10.60 -8.75 -11.58
CA THR A 33 9.38 -9.33 -12.15
C THR A 33 8.25 -8.30 -12.27
N ASP A 34 8.32 -7.21 -11.50
CA ASP A 34 7.38 -6.09 -11.55
C ASP A 34 8.11 -4.78 -11.22
N ASP A 35 8.13 -3.84 -12.17
CA ASP A 35 8.84 -2.56 -12.02
C ASP A 35 7.92 -1.35 -11.76
N ARG A 36 6.63 -1.56 -11.45
CA ARG A 36 5.64 -0.48 -11.28
C ARG A 36 6.05 0.54 -10.22
N ARG A 37 6.66 0.10 -9.10
CA ARG A 37 7.16 1.01 -8.05
C ARG A 37 8.27 1.91 -8.57
N ILE A 38 9.15 1.40 -9.42
CA ILE A 38 10.20 2.21 -10.06
C ILE A 38 9.55 3.21 -11.02
N ARG A 39 8.63 2.75 -11.87
CA ARG A 39 7.92 3.63 -12.83
C ARG A 39 7.11 4.72 -12.13
N SER A 40 6.52 4.43 -10.99
CA SER A 40 5.72 5.40 -10.23
C SER A 40 6.53 6.60 -9.74
N ALA A 41 7.84 6.42 -9.47
CA ALA A 41 8.73 7.50 -9.05
C ALA A 41 9.32 8.32 -10.22
N LEU A 42 9.19 7.84 -11.48
CA LEU A 42 9.86 8.48 -12.63
C LEU A 42 9.43 9.92 -12.85
N ASN A 43 8.16 10.27 -12.59
CA ASN A 43 7.68 11.63 -12.78
C ASN A 43 8.41 12.62 -11.87
N THR A 44 8.63 12.25 -10.61
CA THR A 44 9.37 13.07 -9.64
C THR A 44 10.85 13.19 -10.03
N ILE A 45 11.46 12.07 -10.43
CA ILE A 45 12.86 12.05 -10.86
C ILE A 45 13.07 12.92 -12.10
N ARG A 46 12.23 12.75 -13.14
CA ARG A 46 12.29 13.55 -14.37
C ARG A 46 12.07 15.03 -14.10
N TYR A 47 11.10 15.36 -13.26
CA TYR A 47 10.86 16.75 -12.89
C TYR A 47 12.10 17.42 -12.26
N CYS A 48 12.84 16.72 -11.43
CA CYS A 48 14.11 17.23 -10.89
C CYS A 48 15.18 17.39 -11.98
N ILE A 49 15.31 16.41 -12.89
CA ILE A 49 16.27 16.47 -14.00
C ILE A 49 15.93 17.64 -14.94
N ASP A 50 14.64 17.82 -15.29
CA ASP A 50 14.15 18.88 -16.17
C ASP A 50 14.34 20.29 -15.55
N ASN A 51 14.58 20.37 -14.23
CA ASN A 51 14.93 21.59 -13.51
C ASN A 51 16.43 21.70 -13.18
N ASP A 52 17.28 21.01 -13.94
CA ASP A 52 18.75 21.04 -13.80
C ASP A 52 19.25 20.63 -12.40
N CYS A 53 18.48 19.84 -11.65
CA CYS A 53 18.90 19.34 -10.35
C CYS A 53 19.97 18.24 -10.48
N SER A 54 20.86 18.15 -9.49
CA SER A 54 21.59 16.93 -9.22
C SER A 54 20.77 16.06 -8.26
N VAL A 55 20.56 14.77 -8.59
CA VAL A 55 19.57 13.91 -7.93
C VAL A 55 20.24 12.79 -7.15
N ILE A 56 19.96 12.69 -5.86
CA ILE A 56 20.36 11.59 -5.00
C ILE A 56 19.14 10.74 -4.71
N LEU A 57 19.14 9.49 -5.17
CA LEU A 57 18.05 8.54 -4.95
C LEU A 57 18.37 7.63 -3.78
N ALA A 58 17.41 7.44 -2.89
CA ALA A 58 17.50 6.53 -1.76
C ALA A 58 16.28 5.61 -1.70
N SER A 59 16.51 4.32 -1.49
CA SER A 59 15.44 3.34 -1.30
C SER A 59 15.90 2.22 -0.38
N HIS A 60 14.93 1.45 0.11
CA HIS A 60 15.19 0.16 0.71
C HIS A 60 14.85 -0.96 -0.26
N PHE A 61 15.43 -2.13 -0.04
CA PHE A 61 15.10 -3.35 -0.76
C PHE A 61 15.15 -4.57 0.16
N GLY A 62 14.11 -5.37 0.15
CA GLY A 62 14.01 -6.57 0.98
C GLY A 62 14.12 -6.31 2.49
N ARG A 63 14.61 -7.32 3.21
CA ARG A 63 14.80 -7.28 4.67
C ARG A 63 16.17 -7.86 5.04
N PRO A 64 17.28 -7.15 4.78
CA PRO A 64 18.60 -7.58 5.22
C PRO A 64 18.66 -7.67 6.74
N LYS A 65 19.54 -8.53 7.26
CA LYS A 65 19.71 -8.72 8.72
C LYS A 65 20.65 -7.69 9.35
N GLY A 66 21.22 -6.81 8.55
CA GLY A 66 22.17 -5.75 8.91
C GLY A 66 23.47 -5.88 8.10
N GLY A 67 24.01 -4.75 7.67
CA GLY A 67 25.17 -4.69 6.78
C GLY A 67 24.85 -5.10 5.33
N PHE A 68 25.89 -5.12 4.52
CA PHE A 68 25.79 -5.44 3.10
C PHE A 68 25.48 -6.93 2.86
N GLU A 69 24.45 -7.18 2.09
CA GLU A 69 24.09 -8.50 1.56
C GLU A 69 23.84 -8.35 0.05
N GLU A 70 24.64 -8.98 -0.80
CA GLU A 70 24.62 -8.84 -2.27
C GLU A 70 23.22 -9.02 -2.88
N LYS A 71 22.44 -10.01 -2.39
CA LYS A 71 21.07 -10.26 -2.84
C LYS A 71 20.09 -9.11 -2.59
N TYR A 72 20.46 -8.17 -1.72
CA TYR A 72 19.65 -6.98 -1.39
C TYR A 72 20.30 -5.69 -1.89
N SER A 73 21.33 -5.76 -2.74
CA SER A 73 21.91 -4.59 -3.41
C SER A 73 20.89 -3.95 -4.35
N LEU A 74 20.94 -2.62 -4.46
CA LEU A 74 20.13 -1.85 -5.40
C LEU A 74 20.70 -1.85 -6.84
N LEU A 75 21.76 -2.58 -7.12
CA LEU A 75 22.36 -2.65 -8.46
C LEU A 75 21.38 -3.06 -9.59
N PRO A 76 20.49 -4.06 -9.41
CA PRO A 76 19.48 -4.38 -10.43
C PRO A 76 18.52 -3.21 -10.70
N ILE A 77 18.21 -2.43 -9.65
CA ILE A 77 17.33 -1.25 -9.75
C ILE A 77 18.06 -0.12 -10.48
N ALA A 78 19.37 0.10 -10.23
CA ALA A 78 20.18 1.06 -10.99
C ALA A 78 20.15 0.75 -12.48
N LYS A 79 20.34 -0.52 -12.87
CA LYS A 79 20.26 -0.99 -14.27
C LYS A 79 18.88 -0.73 -14.88
N ARG A 80 17.80 -0.96 -14.11
CA ARG A 80 16.43 -0.71 -14.58
C ARG A 80 16.15 0.78 -14.74
N LEU A 81 16.57 1.61 -13.79
CA LEU A 81 16.48 3.09 -13.86
C LEU A 81 17.24 3.63 -15.09
N HIS A 82 18.46 3.14 -15.35
CA HIS A 82 19.22 3.49 -16.54
C HIS A 82 18.41 3.25 -17.83
N THR A 83 17.80 2.08 -17.94
CA THR A 83 16.95 1.73 -19.10
C THR A 83 15.73 2.66 -19.25
N LEU A 84 15.06 3.01 -18.13
CA LEU A 84 13.83 3.80 -18.13
C LEU A 84 14.08 5.30 -18.32
N LEU A 85 15.17 5.82 -17.78
CA LEU A 85 15.57 7.23 -17.88
C LEU A 85 16.46 7.51 -19.10
N LYS A 86 17.05 6.47 -19.68
CA LYS A 86 18.01 6.55 -20.82
C LYS A 86 19.23 7.40 -20.51
N GLN A 87 19.68 7.39 -19.27
CA GLN A 87 20.87 8.08 -18.82
C GLN A 87 21.64 7.26 -17.79
N GLU A 88 22.90 7.63 -17.54
CA GLU A 88 23.73 6.95 -16.56
C GLU A 88 23.18 7.12 -15.13
N ILE A 89 23.22 6.04 -14.37
CA ILE A 89 22.92 6.04 -12.93
C ILE A 89 24.21 5.69 -12.21
N LYS A 90 24.80 6.67 -11.54
CA LYS A 90 25.97 6.45 -10.67
C LYS A 90 25.49 5.66 -9.45
N MET A 91 26.19 4.57 -9.11
CA MET A 91 25.88 3.76 -7.94
C MET A 91 26.89 4.04 -6.83
N ALA A 92 26.39 4.42 -5.65
CA ALA A 92 27.22 4.61 -4.47
C ALA A 92 27.69 3.25 -3.91
N PRO A 93 28.92 3.13 -3.39
CA PRO A 93 29.40 1.87 -2.82
C PRO A 93 28.72 1.52 -1.48
N ASN A 94 28.13 2.49 -0.82
CA ASN A 94 27.40 2.32 0.44
C ASN A 94 26.37 3.47 0.62
N VAL A 95 25.67 3.53 1.75
CA VAL A 95 24.71 4.60 2.08
C VAL A 95 25.44 5.88 2.50
N VAL A 96 26.36 5.81 3.47
CA VAL A 96 27.01 6.98 4.11
C VAL A 96 28.50 6.76 4.42
N CYS A 97 29.28 6.24 3.48
CA CYS A 97 30.74 6.21 3.63
C CYS A 97 31.39 7.47 3.03
N ASP A 98 32.67 7.70 3.32
CA ASP A 98 33.41 8.87 2.83
C ASP A 98 33.38 9.01 1.30
N GLU A 99 33.46 7.88 0.60
CA GLU A 99 33.37 7.85 -0.87
C GLU A 99 31.98 8.24 -1.35
N THR A 100 30.90 7.75 -0.71
CA THR A 100 29.50 8.14 -1.02
C THR A 100 29.30 9.65 -0.81
N LEU A 101 29.79 10.19 0.32
CA LEU A 101 29.70 11.63 0.62
C LEU A 101 30.47 12.46 -0.42
N LYS A 102 31.64 11.98 -0.86
CA LYS A 102 32.41 12.62 -1.93
C LYS A 102 31.66 12.59 -3.26
N MET A 103 31.13 11.44 -3.67
CA MET A 103 30.32 11.31 -4.89
C MET A 103 29.11 12.26 -4.87
N ALA A 104 28.39 12.32 -3.74
CA ALA A 104 27.26 13.22 -3.56
C ALA A 104 27.68 14.70 -3.67
N LYS A 105 28.84 15.08 -3.12
CA LYS A 105 29.38 16.44 -3.22
C LYS A 105 29.73 16.82 -4.64
N GLU A 106 30.37 15.91 -5.40
CA GLU A 106 30.87 16.13 -6.76
C GLU A 106 29.80 15.98 -7.85
N LEU A 107 28.57 15.56 -7.48
CA LEU A 107 27.47 15.32 -8.40
C LEU A 107 27.07 16.61 -9.12
N GLN A 108 27.01 16.54 -10.46
CA GLN A 108 26.72 17.70 -11.32
C GLN A 108 25.23 17.77 -11.67
N ALA A 109 24.79 18.94 -12.15
CA ALA A 109 23.44 19.15 -12.64
C ALA A 109 23.04 18.10 -13.71
N GLY A 110 21.85 17.53 -13.58
CA GLY A 110 21.34 16.47 -14.44
C GLY A 110 21.86 15.07 -14.13
N GLU A 111 22.87 14.91 -13.26
CA GLU A 111 23.37 13.59 -12.86
C GLU A 111 22.53 12.95 -11.75
N ILE A 112 22.52 11.62 -11.72
CA ILE A 112 21.81 10.83 -10.73
C ILE A 112 22.80 9.92 -10.00
N LEU A 113 22.76 9.98 -8.67
CA LEU A 113 23.43 9.06 -7.76
C LEU A 113 22.38 8.21 -7.04
N LEU A 114 22.43 6.88 -7.18
CA LEU A 114 21.63 5.96 -6.37
C LEU A 114 22.50 5.46 -5.20
N LEU A 115 22.02 5.72 -3.98
CA LEU A 115 22.65 5.17 -2.77
C LEU A 115 22.42 3.65 -2.71
N GLU A 116 23.25 2.94 -1.96
CA GLU A 116 22.98 1.54 -1.61
C GLU A 116 21.77 1.43 -0.69
N ASN A 117 21.30 0.18 -0.52
CA ASN A 117 20.10 -0.13 0.26
C ASN A 117 20.14 0.50 1.65
N MET A 118 19.20 1.41 1.92
CA MET A 118 19.09 2.12 3.20
C MET A 118 19.07 1.19 4.42
N ARG A 119 18.57 -0.04 4.26
CA ARG A 119 18.51 -1.04 5.35
C ARG A 119 19.84 -1.73 5.64
N PHE A 120 20.89 -1.44 4.89
CA PHE A 120 22.25 -1.83 5.27
C PHE A 120 22.75 -1.01 6.46
N GLU A 121 22.18 0.19 6.68
CA GLU A 121 22.47 1.00 7.84
C GLU A 121 21.54 0.61 9.01
N ALA A 122 22.14 0.21 10.13
CA ALA A 122 21.39 -0.18 11.33
C ALA A 122 20.55 0.97 11.92
N GLY A 123 20.93 2.22 11.63
CA GLY A 123 20.23 3.43 12.06
C GLY A 123 18.94 3.71 11.29
N GLU A 124 18.76 3.13 10.09
CA GLU A 124 17.60 3.43 9.23
C GLU A 124 16.28 3.14 9.94
N THR A 125 16.09 1.91 10.42
CA THR A 125 14.84 1.51 11.07
C THR A 125 14.67 2.04 12.49
N LYS A 126 15.76 2.55 13.10
CA LYS A 126 15.78 3.15 14.44
C LYS A 126 15.56 4.65 14.43
N ASN A 127 15.45 5.24 13.21
CA ASN A 127 15.38 6.68 13.05
C ASN A 127 16.55 7.42 13.71
N ASP A 128 17.77 6.89 13.52
CA ASP A 128 18.98 7.37 14.17
C ASP A 128 19.37 8.77 13.70
N GLU A 129 19.54 9.69 14.64
CA GLU A 129 19.80 11.10 14.37
C GLU A 129 21.11 11.33 13.63
N GLY A 130 22.17 10.61 13.99
CA GLY A 130 23.47 10.74 13.33
C GLY A 130 23.43 10.27 11.86
N LEU A 131 22.58 9.28 11.55
CA LEU A 131 22.32 8.89 10.17
C LEU A 131 21.50 9.98 9.44
N CYS A 132 20.49 10.54 10.09
CA CYS A 132 19.66 11.62 9.52
C CYS A 132 20.52 12.83 9.14
N GLU A 133 21.42 13.29 10.03
CA GLU A 133 22.36 14.39 9.76
C GLU A 133 23.25 14.12 8.55
N LYS A 134 23.83 12.92 8.46
CA LYS A 134 24.69 12.53 7.33
C LYS A 134 23.91 12.51 6.01
N LEU A 135 22.71 11.94 6.00
CA LEU A 135 21.85 11.93 4.81
C LEU A 135 21.45 13.34 4.40
N ALA A 136 21.03 14.19 5.34
CA ALA A 136 20.65 15.56 5.09
C ALA A 136 21.82 16.41 4.55
N SER A 137 23.05 16.14 5.01
CA SER A 137 24.24 16.87 4.55
C SER A 137 24.57 16.68 3.06
N MET A 138 23.97 15.66 2.42
CA MET A 138 24.20 15.36 0.99
C MET A 138 23.40 16.27 0.05
N ALA A 139 22.35 16.99 0.53
CA ALA A 139 21.44 17.70 -0.35
C ALA A 139 20.95 19.03 0.24
N GLU A 140 20.42 19.88 -0.62
CA GLU A 140 19.80 21.16 -0.27
C GLU A 140 18.29 21.05 -0.13
N VAL A 141 17.68 20.03 -0.79
CA VAL A 141 16.23 19.78 -0.79
C VAL A 141 15.96 18.31 -0.55
N TYR A 142 14.96 18.01 0.28
CA TYR A 142 14.46 16.67 0.55
C TYR A 142 13.08 16.46 -0.07
N ILE A 143 12.93 15.39 -0.84
CA ILE A 143 11.64 14.97 -1.41
C ILE A 143 11.29 13.57 -0.91
N ASN A 144 10.14 13.44 -0.27
CA ASN A 144 9.58 12.13 0.04
C ASN A 144 8.60 11.70 -1.05
N ASP A 145 8.96 10.66 -1.80
CA ASP A 145 8.11 10.04 -2.82
C ASP A 145 7.87 8.54 -2.53
N ALA A 146 8.15 8.12 -1.30
CA ALA A 146 8.07 6.74 -0.84
C ALA A 146 6.80 6.48 -0.03
N PHE A 147 5.64 6.61 -0.64
CA PHE A 147 4.35 6.41 0.03
C PHE A 147 4.26 5.07 0.76
N GLY A 148 4.67 3.96 0.11
CA GLY A 148 4.57 2.60 0.67
C GLY A 148 5.28 2.38 2.01
N VAL A 149 6.27 3.22 2.36
CA VAL A 149 6.99 3.12 3.64
C VAL A 149 6.74 4.31 4.57
N SER A 150 5.93 5.27 4.16
CA SER A 150 5.69 6.50 4.94
C SER A 150 4.90 6.30 6.24
N HIS A 151 4.35 5.09 6.45
CA HIS A 151 3.78 4.66 7.73
C HIS A 151 4.85 4.33 8.79
N ARG A 152 6.14 4.38 8.45
CA ARG A 152 7.25 4.06 9.35
C ARG A 152 8.12 5.29 9.59
N ALA A 153 8.41 5.57 10.87
CA ALA A 153 9.34 6.61 11.26
C ALA A 153 10.79 6.11 11.10
N HIS A 154 11.27 6.00 9.85
CA HIS A 154 12.64 5.62 9.52
C HIS A 154 13.50 6.87 9.27
N ALA A 155 14.83 6.74 9.42
CA ALA A 155 15.77 7.85 9.24
C ALA A 155 15.62 8.55 7.89
N SER A 156 15.56 7.79 6.78
CA SER A 156 15.42 8.37 5.44
C SER A 156 14.00 8.81 5.07
N VAL A 157 12.98 8.53 5.91
CA VAL A 157 11.56 8.81 5.65
C VAL A 157 11.03 9.94 6.50
N GLU A 158 11.30 9.91 7.81
CA GLU A 158 10.80 10.88 8.78
C GLU A 158 11.94 11.71 9.37
N GLY A 159 12.99 11.07 9.90
CA GLY A 159 14.06 11.75 10.62
C GLY A 159 14.79 12.80 9.78
N ILE A 160 15.21 12.43 8.57
CA ILE A 160 15.89 13.34 7.64
C ILE A 160 15.11 14.64 7.39
N SER A 161 13.78 14.56 7.35
CA SER A 161 12.91 15.71 7.05
C SER A 161 12.98 16.83 8.10
N LYS A 162 13.46 16.52 9.30
CA LYS A 162 13.63 17.50 10.40
C LYS A 162 14.79 18.46 10.16
N HIS A 163 15.73 18.08 9.31
CA HIS A 163 16.90 18.90 8.93
C HIS A 163 16.62 19.89 7.78
N PHE A 164 15.38 19.89 7.27
CA PHE A 164 14.95 20.79 6.21
C PHE A 164 13.74 21.61 6.66
N ASP A 165 13.76 22.92 6.38
CA ASP A 165 12.58 23.76 6.55
C ASP A 165 11.51 23.47 5.48
N MET A 166 10.34 24.10 5.58
CA MET A 166 9.21 23.85 4.68
C MET A 166 9.43 24.33 3.23
N GLN A 167 10.45 25.15 2.96
CA GLN A 167 10.81 25.57 1.61
C GLN A 167 11.81 24.62 0.96
N HIS A 168 12.45 23.78 1.75
CA HIS A 168 13.47 22.82 1.30
C HIS A 168 13.04 21.36 1.47
N LYS A 169 11.76 21.07 1.75
CA LYS A 169 11.21 19.72 1.76
C LYS A 169 9.82 19.67 1.15
N ALA A 170 9.50 18.58 0.46
CA ALA A 170 8.19 18.41 -0.14
C ALA A 170 7.84 16.92 -0.40
N ALA A 171 6.55 16.69 -0.66
CA ALA A 171 6.07 15.44 -1.23
C ALA A 171 6.37 15.42 -2.74
N GLY A 172 6.87 14.29 -3.24
CA GLY A 172 6.93 14.02 -4.66
C GLY A 172 5.55 13.77 -5.27
N PHE A 173 5.48 13.61 -6.58
CA PHE A 173 4.20 13.46 -7.29
C PHE A 173 3.45 12.19 -6.90
N LEU A 174 4.15 11.06 -6.68
CA LEU A 174 3.52 9.83 -6.24
C LEU A 174 2.89 10.01 -4.86
N MET A 175 3.66 10.49 -3.90
CA MET A 175 3.19 10.76 -2.53
C MET A 175 1.99 11.69 -2.52
N ALA A 176 2.07 12.83 -3.23
CA ALA A 176 0.99 13.79 -3.30
C ALA A 176 -0.29 13.20 -3.92
N LYS A 177 -0.14 12.38 -4.98
CA LYS A 177 -1.26 11.68 -5.63
C LYS A 177 -1.94 10.72 -4.67
N GLU A 178 -1.16 9.85 -3.99
CA GLU A 178 -1.68 8.86 -3.04
C GLU A 178 -2.48 9.53 -1.91
N ILE A 179 -1.88 10.51 -1.24
CA ILE A 179 -2.52 11.23 -0.14
C ILE A 179 -3.80 11.95 -0.60
N LYS A 180 -3.76 12.60 -1.77
CA LYS A 180 -4.92 13.32 -2.31
C LYS A 180 -6.10 12.40 -2.61
N PHE A 181 -5.83 11.22 -3.20
CA PHE A 181 -6.87 10.24 -3.49
C PHE A 181 -7.50 9.70 -2.21
N PHE A 182 -6.70 9.20 -1.26
CA PHE A 182 -7.23 8.68 0.00
C PHE A 182 -7.98 9.74 0.80
N HIS A 183 -7.41 10.94 0.91
CA HIS A 183 -8.08 12.04 1.61
C HIS A 183 -9.43 12.37 0.95
N HIS A 184 -9.48 12.43 -0.38
CA HIS A 184 -10.70 12.75 -1.11
C HIS A 184 -11.79 11.70 -0.88
N ILE A 185 -11.48 10.41 -1.05
CA ILE A 185 -12.49 9.34 -0.92
C ILE A 185 -12.96 9.11 0.52
N ILE A 186 -12.11 9.40 1.52
CA ILE A 186 -12.48 9.24 2.93
C ILE A 186 -13.31 10.41 3.44
N HIS A 187 -13.04 11.64 2.97
CA HIS A 187 -13.69 12.85 3.50
C HIS A 187 -14.78 13.42 2.59
N ASN A 188 -14.66 13.25 1.26
CA ASN A 188 -15.57 13.80 0.27
C ASN A 188 -15.96 12.78 -0.81
N PRO A 189 -16.42 11.55 -0.45
CA PRO A 189 -16.80 10.54 -1.43
C PRO A 189 -18.04 10.96 -2.21
N LYS A 190 -18.11 10.57 -3.48
CA LYS A 190 -19.39 10.55 -4.18
C LYS A 190 -20.21 9.37 -3.65
N ARG A 191 -21.40 9.63 -3.15
CA ARG A 191 -22.29 8.61 -2.56
C ARG A 191 -23.19 7.97 -3.63
N PRO A 192 -23.60 6.70 -3.48
CA PRO A 192 -23.27 5.79 -2.38
C PRO A 192 -21.78 5.39 -2.37
N PHE A 193 -21.19 5.35 -1.18
CA PHE A 193 -19.82 4.92 -0.95
C PHE A 193 -19.82 3.49 -0.38
N ALA A 194 -19.20 2.56 -1.10
CA ALA A 194 -19.04 1.18 -0.70
C ALA A 194 -17.58 0.87 -0.33
N ALA A 195 -17.37 0.22 0.81
CA ALA A 195 -16.07 -0.33 1.19
C ALA A 195 -16.11 -1.86 1.10
N ILE A 196 -15.10 -2.44 0.47
CA ILE A 196 -14.86 -3.89 0.42
C ILE A 196 -13.65 -4.16 1.28
N VAL A 197 -13.83 -4.94 2.33
CA VAL A 197 -12.78 -5.28 3.30
C VAL A 197 -12.64 -6.79 3.38
N GLY A 198 -11.48 -7.30 3.03
CA GLY A 198 -11.17 -8.71 3.05
C GLY A 198 -9.84 -9.01 3.71
N GLY A 199 -9.39 -10.26 3.58
CA GLY A 199 -8.15 -10.74 4.14
C GLY A 199 -8.33 -11.81 5.20
N SER A 200 -7.24 -12.28 5.81
CA SER A 200 -7.27 -13.44 6.69
C SER A 200 -7.79 -13.17 8.10
N LYS A 201 -7.58 -11.94 8.64
CA LYS A 201 -7.81 -11.62 10.06
C LYS A 201 -8.49 -10.28 10.26
N VAL A 202 -9.42 -10.23 11.24
CA VAL A 202 -10.08 -9.00 11.70
C VAL A 202 -9.07 -8.07 12.39
N SER A 203 -8.17 -8.61 13.22
CA SER A 203 -7.19 -7.83 13.98
C SER A 203 -6.37 -6.87 13.11
N GLY A 204 -6.03 -7.30 11.90
CA GLY A 204 -5.29 -6.46 10.94
C GLY A 204 -6.13 -5.40 10.24
N LYS A 205 -7.45 -5.35 10.46
CA LYS A 205 -8.40 -4.44 9.79
C LYS A 205 -9.36 -3.73 10.73
N LEU A 206 -9.25 -4.02 12.03
CA LEU A 206 -10.23 -3.59 13.03
C LEU A 206 -10.35 -2.06 13.06
N GLU A 207 -9.22 -1.35 13.13
CA GLU A 207 -9.20 0.12 13.15
C GLU A 207 -9.75 0.70 11.84
N ALA A 208 -9.43 0.06 10.69
CA ALA A 208 -9.98 0.46 9.40
C ALA A 208 -11.50 0.31 9.35
N LEU A 209 -12.05 -0.78 9.88
CA LEU A 209 -13.49 -1.00 9.97
C LEU A 209 -14.18 0.08 10.82
N TYR A 210 -13.66 0.35 12.03
CA TYR A 210 -14.19 1.41 12.89
C TYR A 210 -14.15 2.79 12.25
N ASN A 211 -13.09 3.11 11.50
CA ASN A 211 -12.98 4.39 10.82
C ASN A 211 -13.86 4.48 9.57
N LEU A 212 -14.13 3.36 8.89
CA LEU A 212 -14.92 3.32 7.66
C LEU A 212 -16.43 3.29 7.93
N VAL A 213 -16.90 2.51 8.92
CA VAL A 213 -18.33 2.33 9.19
C VAL A 213 -19.09 3.66 9.24
N PRO A 214 -18.64 4.73 9.95
CA PRO A 214 -19.35 6.00 9.98
C PRO A 214 -19.27 6.82 8.68
N LYS A 215 -18.47 6.38 7.70
CA LYS A 215 -18.19 7.16 6.47
C LYS A 215 -18.80 6.56 5.21
N VAL A 216 -19.15 5.27 5.25
CA VAL A 216 -19.65 4.52 4.09
C VAL A 216 -21.18 4.34 4.13
N ASP A 217 -21.77 4.02 2.98
CA ASP A 217 -23.18 3.62 2.88
C ASP A 217 -23.31 2.09 2.90
N LYS A 218 -22.25 1.40 2.46
CA LYS A 218 -22.19 -0.06 2.38
C LYS A 218 -20.80 -0.57 2.77
N ILE A 219 -20.77 -1.71 3.45
CA ILE A 219 -19.53 -2.42 3.76
C ILE A 219 -19.70 -3.89 3.44
N LEU A 220 -18.79 -4.42 2.64
CA LEU A 220 -18.75 -5.80 2.21
C LEU A 220 -17.56 -6.48 2.87
N ILE A 221 -17.78 -7.51 3.66
CA ILE A 221 -16.73 -8.21 4.41
C ILE A 221 -16.56 -9.61 3.82
N GLY A 222 -15.33 -9.93 3.40
CA GLY A 222 -14.98 -11.23 2.83
C GLY A 222 -13.65 -11.77 3.38
N GLY A 223 -13.15 -12.84 2.74
CA GLY A 223 -11.93 -13.51 3.18
C GLY A 223 -12.07 -14.23 4.52
N GLY A 224 -10.96 -14.67 5.09
CA GLY A 224 -10.92 -15.38 6.36
C GLY A 224 -11.52 -14.59 7.53
N MET A 225 -11.40 -13.29 7.52
CA MET A 225 -11.97 -12.41 8.56
C MET A 225 -13.50 -12.48 8.64
N ALA A 226 -14.19 -12.82 7.55
CA ALA A 226 -15.66 -12.97 7.54
C ALA A 226 -16.15 -14.06 8.51
N PHE A 227 -15.34 -15.10 8.77
CA PHE A 227 -15.73 -16.17 9.69
C PHE A 227 -15.84 -15.71 11.14
N THR A 228 -15.08 -14.71 11.58
CA THR A 228 -15.26 -14.11 12.91
C THR A 228 -16.63 -13.45 13.01
N PHE A 229 -17.09 -12.73 11.96
CA PHE A 229 -18.44 -12.16 11.91
C PHE A 229 -19.54 -13.22 11.82
N LEU A 230 -19.35 -14.26 11.02
CA LEU A 230 -20.30 -15.37 10.93
C LEU A 230 -20.43 -16.12 12.26
N LYS A 231 -19.31 -16.32 12.96
CA LYS A 231 -19.30 -16.91 14.31
C LYS A 231 -20.04 -16.01 15.32
N ALA A 232 -19.85 -14.68 15.23
CA ALA A 232 -20.56 -13.70 16.05
C ALA A 232 -22.08 -13.78 15.85
N LEU A 233 -22.55 -14.15 14.64
CA LEU A 233 -23.96 -14.38 14.31
C LEU A 233 -24.47 -15.78 14.74
N GLY A 234 -23.59 -16.62 15.32
CA GLY A 234 -23.94 -17.97 15.80
C GLY A 234 -23.84 -19.09 14.77
N TYR A 235 -23.26 -18.83 13.59
CA TYR A 235 -23.05 -19.88 12.59
C TYR A 235 -21.89 -20.81 12.98
N GLU A 236 -22.01 -22.08 12.63
CA GLU A 236 -20.91 -23.03 12.66
C GLU A 236 -19.97 -22.76 11.49
N ILE A 237 -18.67 -22.60 11.79
CA ILE A 237 -17.66 -22.21 10.80
C ILE A 237 -16.63 -23.33 10.50
N GLY A 238 -16.83 -24.52 11.07
CA GLY A 238 -15.92 -25.65 10.93
C GLY A 238 -14.51 -25.34 11.45
N LYS A 239 -13.51 -25.62 10.62
CA LYS A 239 -12.09 -25.33 10.89
C LYS A 239 -11.63 -24.00 10.25
N SER A 240 -12.55 -23.15 9.81
CA SER A 240 -12.22 -21.86 9.22
C SER A 240 -11.45 -20.97 10.20
N LEU A 241 -10.67 -20.04 9.67
CA LEU A 241 -9.96 -19.05 10.48
C LEU A 241 -10.96 -18.25 11.33
N VAL A 242 -10.66 -18.08 12.60
CA VAL A 242 -11.46 -17.28 13.53
C VAL A 242 -10.56 -16.62 14.57
N GLU A 243 -10.90 -15.42 14.95
CA GLU A 243 -10.30 -14.72 16.09
C GLU A 243 -11.36 -14.62 17.19
N GLU A 244 -11.41 -15.64 18.05
CA GLU A 244 -12.42 -15.79 19.13
C GLU A 244 -12.48 -14.54 20.03
N ASP A 245 -11.32 -13.98 20.37
CA ASP A 245 -11.19 -12.79 21.21
C ASP A 245 -11.78 -11.53 20.56
N LEU A 246 -11.98 -11.53 19.24
CA LEU A 246 -12.51 -10.40 18.47
C LEU A 246 -14.00 -10.56 18.09
N ILE A 247 -14.66 -11.64 18.53
CA ILE A 247 -16.12 -11.80 18.33
C ILE A 247 -16.89 -10.62 18.94
N PRO A 248 -16.59 -10.15 20.18
CA PRO A 248 -17.27 -8.98 20.74
C PRO A 248 -17.10 -7.72 19.88
N GLU A 249 -15.93 -7.53 19.27
CA GLU A 249 -15.67 -6.37 18.41
C GLU A 249 -16.43 -6.48 17.08
N ALA A 250 -16.53 -7.69 16.50
CA ALA A 250 -17.35 -7.93 15.32
C ALA A 250 -18.84 -7.60 15.58
N ILE A 251 -19.37 -7.97 16.75
CA ILE A 251 -20.74 -7.61 17.17
C ILE A 251 -20.89 -6.08 17.24
N LYS A 252 -19.98 -5.37 17.90
CA LYS A 252 -20.02 -3.90 18.02
C LYS A 252 -20.01 -3.23 16.64
N ILE A 253 -19.16 -3.68 15.71
CA ILE A 253 -19.12 -3.14 14.35
C ILE A 253 -20.44 -3.35 13.62
N MET A 254 -21.06 -4.54 13.74
CA MET A 254 -22.37 -4.81 13.13
C MET A 254 -23.48 -3.94 13.74
N GLU A 255 -23.47 -3.74 15.06
CA GLU A 255 -24.41 -2.89 15.76
C GLU A 255 -24.24 -1.42 15.37
N GLU A 256 -23.03 -0.91 15.32
CA GLU A 256 -22.72 0.45 14.90
C GLU A 256 -23.16 0.67 13.44
N ALA A 257 -22.83 -0.25 12.53
CA ALA A 257 -23.31 -0.17 11.15
C ALA A 257 -24.84 -0.09 11.07
N LYS A 258 -25.54 -0.92 11.86
CA LYS A 258 -27.01 -0.89 11.94
C LYS A 258 -27.54 0.42 12.49
N GLN A 259 -26.95 0.98 13.55
CA GLN A 259 -27.35 2.25 14.14
C GLN A 259 -27.16 3.42 13.17
N LEU A 260 -26.11 3.40 12.37
CA LEU A 260 -25.79 4.42 11.37
C LEU A 260 -26.51 4.22 10.02
N GLY A 261 -27.29 3.13 9.87
CA GLY A 261 -27.97 2.80 8.62
C GLY A 261 -27.06 2.29 7.50
N VAL A 262 -25.85 1.89 7.85
CA VAL A 262 -24.87 1.31 6.91
C VAL A 262 -25.24 -0.14 6.61
N LYS A 263 -25.32 -0.50 5.33
CA LYS A 263 -25.61 -1.87 4.89
C LYS A 263 -24.36 -2.72 4.97
N LEU A 264 -24.32 -3.66 5.93
CA LEU A 264 -23.22 -4.61 6.08
C LEU A 264 -23.57 -5.91 5.37
N TYR A 265 -22.70 -6.36 4.48
CA TYR A 265 -22.83 -7.60 3.70
C TYR A 265 -21.78 -8.61 4.13
N LEU A 266 -22.24 -9.81 4.46
CA LEU A 266 -21.41 -10.98 4.75
C LEU A 266 -21.67 -12.07 3.70
N PRO A 267 -20.74 -13.02 3.50
CA PRO A 267 -20.98 -14.16 2.64
C PRO A 267 -22.21 -14.95 3.08
N VAL A 268 -22.98 -15.43 2.10
CA VAL A 268 -24.16 -16.30 2.30
C VAL A 268 -23.86 -17.75 1.93
N ASP A 269 -22.83 -17.96 1.12
CA ASP A 269 -22.26 -19.26 0.76
C ASP A 269 -20.73 -19.20 0.69
N ILE A 270 -20.10 -20.34 0.84
CA ILE A 270 -18.65 -20.50 1.01
C ILE A 270 -18.15 -21.61 0.10
N VAL A 271 -16.98 -21.45 -0.49
CA VAL A 271 -16.19 -22.54 -1.04
C VAL A 271 -15.40 -23.16 0.11
N ALA A 272 -15.91 -24.28 0.62
CA ALA A 272 -15.31 -25.02 1.72
C ALA A 272 -14.39 -26.13 1.19
N ALA A 273 -13.27 -26.35 1.89
CA ALA A 273 -12.27 -27.37 1.58
C ALA A 273 -11.92 -28.22 2.80
N GLU A 274 -11.46 -29.43 2.58
CA GLU A 274 -11.04 -30.37 3.64
C GLU A 274 -9.74 -29.94 4.31
N ALA A 275 -8.85 -29.24 3.57
CA ALA A 275 -7.55 -28.77 4.01
C ALA A 275 -7.16 -27.47 3.31
N PHE A 276 -6.18 -26.76 3.85
CA PHE A 276 -5.55 -25.60 3.20
C PHE A 276 -4.53 -26.09 2.16
N ASP A 277 -5.05 -26.52 1.02
CA ASP A 277 -4.28 -27.11 -0.09
C ASP A 277 -5.00 -26.85 -1.41
N ALA A 278 -4.25 -26.46 -2.46
CA ALA A 278 -4.78 -26.18 -3.79
C ALA A 278 -5.53 -27.38 -4.42
N GLU A 279 -5.13 -28.62 -4.08
CA GLU A 279 -5.71 -29.87 -4.58
C GLU A 279 -6.75 -30.48 -3.63
N ALA A 280 -7.02 -29.83 -2.47
CA ALA A 280 -8.00 -30.33 -1.53
C ALA A 280 -9.39 -30.50 -2.15
N ASN A 281 -10.15 -31.51 -1.70
CA ASN A 281 -11.56 -31.61 -2.05
C ASN A 281 -12.30 -30.36 -1.58
N ALA A 282 -13.07 -29.77 -2.48
CA ALA A 282 -13.82 -28.55 -2.21
C ALA A 282 -15.28 -28.68 -2.66
N LYS A 283 -16.16 -28.02 -1.93
CA LYS A 283 -17.58 -27.91 -2.29
C LYS A 283 -18.13 -26.53 -1.88
N ILE A 284 -19.19 -26.12 -2.58
CA ILE A 284 -19.95 -24.92 -2.22
C ILE A 284 -20.99 -25.33 -1.18
N VAL A 285 -21.04 -24.59 -0.07
CA VAL A 285 -22.00 -24.79 1.01
C VAL A 285 -22.60 -23.45 1.43
N THR A 286 -23.84 -23.45 1.91
CA THR A 286 -24.38 -22.27 2.57
C THR A 286 -23.69 -22.06 3.92
N VAL A 287 -23.70 -20.84 4.45
CA VAL A 287 -23.10 -20.54 5.76
C VAL A 287 -23.77 -21.34 6.91
N GLN A 288 -25.01 -21.81 6.73
CA GLN A 288 -25.74 -22.64 7.69
C GLN A 288 -25.29 -24.12 7.67
N GLU A 289 -24.68 -24.59 6.57
CA GLU A 289 -24.35 -25.98 6.32
C GLU A 289 -22.86 -26.28 6.30
N MET A 290 -22.08 -25.41 6.96
CA MET A 290 -20.62 -25.57 7.01
C MET A 290 -20.21 -26.85 7.71
N PRO A 291 -19.46 -27.75 7.05
CA PRO A 291 -19.06 -29.02 7.68
C PRO A 291 -18.03 -28.79 8.80
N LYS A 292 -18.19 -29.47 9.92
CA LYS A 292 -17.34 -29.33 11.12
C LYS A 292 -15.85 -29.56 10.88
N ASN A 293 -15.49 -30.42 9.92
CA ASN A 293 -14.10 -30.78 9.65
C ASN A 293 -13.50 -30.04 8.45
N TRP A 294 -14.24 -29.12 7.82
CA TRP A 294 -13.85 -28.36 6.66
C TRP A 294 -13.59 -26.90 7.02
N MET A 295 -12.87 -26.19 6.16
CA MET A 295 -12.58 -24.76 6.31
C MET A 295 -13.02 -23.98 5.07
N GLY A 296 -13.48 -22.76 5.25
CA GLY A 296 -13.79 -21.86 4.15
C GLY A 296 -12.53 -21.21 3.59
N LEU A 297 -12.37 -21.28 2.27
CA LEU A 297 -11.19 -20.72 1.58
C LEU A 297 -11.55 -19.64 0.56
N ASP A 298 -12.82 -19.51 0.18
CA ASP A 298 -13.31 -18.43 -0.70
C ASP A 298 -14.80 -18.17 -0.43
N ILE A 299 -15.29 -17.02 -0.84
CA ILE A 299 -16.74 -16.77 -0.92
C ILE A 299 -17.35 -17.59 -2.05
N GLY A 300 -18.59 -18.05 -1.85
CA GLY A 300 -19.31 -18.79 -2.87
C GLY A 300 -19.89 -17.93 -3.98
N PRO A 301 -20.47 -18.57 -5.01
CA PRO A 301 -21.02 -17.86 -6.18
C PRO A 301 -22.23 -16.96 -5.84
N ALA A 302 -23.07 -17.34 -4.87
CA ALA A 302 -24.20 -16.52 -4.43
C ALA A 302 -23.72 -15.28 -3.67
N SER A 303 -22.68 -15.42 -2.83
CA SER A 303 -22.02 -14.31 -2.16
C SER A 303 -21.39 -13.34 -3.15
N ALA A 304 -20.70 -13.84 -4.17
CA ALA A 304 -20.10 -12.99 -5.21
C ALA A 304 -21.18 -12.24 -6.00
N LEU A 305 -22.32 -12.86 -6.29
CA LEU A 305 -23.46 -12.20 -6.93
C LEU A 305 -24.06 -11.13 -6.02
N LEU A 306 -24.29 -11.45 -4.74
CA LEU A 306 -24.78 -10.49 -3.75
C LEU A 306 -23.86 -9.26 -3.65
N PHE A 307 -22.55 -9.48 -3.62
CA PHE A 307 -21.58 -8.39 -3.56
C PHE A 307 -21.60 -7.55 -4.84
N LYS A 308 -21.67 -8.20 -6.02
CA LYS A 308 -21.83 -7.50 -7.29
C LYS A 308 -23.08 -6.60 -7.31
N GLU A 309 -24.23 -7.12 -6.88
CA GLU A 309 -25.47 -6.34 -6.80
C GLU A 309 -25.37 -5.19 -5.80
N ALA A 310 -24.72 -5.41 -4.65
CA ALA A 310 -24.49 -4.35 -3.66
C ALA A 310 -23.62 -3.21 -4.20
N LEU A 311 -22.77 -3.46 -5.19
CA LEU A 311 -21.87 -2.47 -5.79
C LEU A 311 -22.47 -1.72 -6.98
N GLN A 312 -23.59 -2.19 -7.55
CA GLN A 312 -24.15 -1.63 -8.82
C GLN A 312 -24.45 -0.14 -8.78
N ASP A 313 -24.94 0.37 -7.66
CA ASP A 313 -25.31 1.77 -7.50
C ASP A 313 -24.22 2.61 -6.80
N ALA A 314 -23.06 2.01 -6.47
CA ALA A 314 -21.97 2.72 -5.83
C ALA A 314 -21.35 3.77 -6.78
N ASN A 315 -21.05 4.96 -6.25
CA ASN A 315 -20.32 6.01 -6.96
C ASN A 315 -18.87 6.14 -6.47
N THR A 316 -18.57 5.57 -5.30
CA THR A 316 -17.19 5.40 -4.79
C THR A 316 -17.06 3.98 -4.26
N ILE A 317 -15.97 3.30 -4.62
CA ILE A 317 -15.61 1.98 -4.11
C ILE A 317 -14.18 2.03 -3.59
N LEU A 318 -14.00 1.65 -2.32
CA LEU A 318 -12.69 1.41 -1.71
C LEU A 318 -12.56 -0.09 -1.45
N TRP A 319 -11.54 -0.72 -2.01
CA TRP A 319 -11.30 -2.16 -1.83
C TRP A 319 -9.94 -2.43 -1.19
N ASN A 320 -9.95 -3.14 -0.07
CA ASN A 320 -8.74 -3.56 0.65
C ASN A 320 -8.86 -4.98 1.18
N GLY A 321 -8.18 -5.92 0.54
CA GLY A 321 -8.08 -7.33 0.89
C GLY A 321 -8.95 -8.26 0.02
N PRO A 322 -8.40 -9.44 -0.36
CA PRO A 322 -9.10 -10.43 -1.18
C PRO A 322 -10.24 -11.11 -0.42
N MET A 323 -11.16 -11.75 -1.17
CA MET A 323 -12.33 -12.44 -0.64
C MET A 323 -12.08 -13.91 -0.33
N GLY A 324 -10.94 -14.46 -0.76
CA GLY A 324 -10.53 -15.84 -0.60
C GLY A 324 -9.03 -16.00 -0.77
N VAL A 325 -8.56 -17.26 -0.82
CA VAL A 325 -7.15 -17.63 -1.03
C VAL A 325 -6.85 -17.55 -2.53
N TYR A 326 -6.71 -16.32 -3.03
CA TYR A 326 -6.59 -16.03 -4.46
C TYR A 326 -5.31 -16.59 -5.13
N GLU A 327 -4.32 -16.96 -4.33
CA GLU A 327 -3.10 -17.64 -4.79
C GLU A 327 -3.35 -19.09 -5.25
N MET A 328 -4.52 -19.64 -4.91
CA MET A 328 -4.95 -20.97 -5.33
C MET A 328 -6.14 -20.83 -6.29
N ASP A 329 -5.98 -21.16 -7.57
CA ASP A 329 -6.98 -20.97 -8.64
C ASP A 329 -8.39 -21.43 -8.27
N ARG A 330 -8.48 -22.55 -7.51
CA ARG A 330 -9.73 -23.11 -7.05
C ARG A 330 -10.48 -22.21 -6.08
N PHE A 331 -9.75 -21.39 -5.30
CA PHE A 331 -10.25 -20.51 -4.24
C PHE A 331 -10.08 -19.01 -4.57
N ALA A 332 -9.79 -18.71 -5.84
CA ALA A 332 -9.64 -17.34 -6.37
C ALA A 332 -10.93 -16.79 -7.00
N LYS A 333 -11.92 -17.65 -7.27
CA LYS A 333 -13.09 -17.31 -8.12
C LYS A 333 -13.98 -16.24 -7.51
N GLY A 334 -14.13 -16.24 -6.19
CA GLY A 334 -14.89 -15.22 -5.46
C GLY A 334 -14.22 -13.85 -5.60
N SER A 335 -12.92 -13.79 -5.31
CA SER A 335 -12.10 -12.58 -5.47
C SER A 335 -12.10 -12.07 -6.92
N THR A 336 -11.95 -12.97 -7.90
CA THR A 336 -12.00 -12.62 -9.34
C THR A 336 -13.32 -12.00 -9.75
N LYS A 337 -14.47 -12.58 -9.31
CA LYS A 337 -15.78 -12.01 -9.61
C LYS A 337 -16.01 -10.64 -9.00
N VAL A 338 -15.48 -10.42 -7.77
CA VAL A 338 -15.53 -9.09 -7.13
C VAL A 338 -14.65 -8.11 -7.90
N SER A 339 -13.44 -8.52 -8.34
CA SER A 339 -12.57 -7.69 -9.18
C SER A 339 -13.27 -7.21 -10.43
N HIS A 340 -13.85 -8.12 -11.21
CA HIS A 340 -14.61 -7.78 -12.42
C HIS A 340 -15.84 -6.90 -12.13
N ALA A 341 -16.50 -7.08 -10.96
CA ALA A 341 -17.63 -6.24 -10.58
C ALA A 341 -17.19 -4.80 -10.26
N VAL A 342 -16.03 -4.65 -9.60
CA VAL A 342 -15.44 -3.33 -9.30
C VAL A 342 -14.97 -2.66 -10.60
N ALA A 343 -14.23 -3.37 -11.45
CA ALA A 343 -13.71 -2.88 -12.73
C ALA A 343 -14.83 -2.43 -13.69
N SER A 344 -15.92 -3.20 -13.76
CA SER A 344 -17.06 -2.88 -14.64
C SER A 344 -18.01 -1.82 -14.08
N SER A 345 -17.75 -1.30 -12.88
CA SER A 345 -18.57 -0.25 -12.27
C SER A 345 -18.26 1.14 -12.83
N TYR A 346 -19.24 2.06 -12.77
CA TYR A 346 -19.01 3.48 -13.09
C TYR A 346 -18.49 4.29 -11.88
N ALA A 347 -18.16 3.63 -10.78
CA ALA A 347 -17.68 4.26 -9.56
C ALA A 347 -16.24 4.78 -9.71
N THR A 348 -15.88 5.75 -8.87
CA THR A 348 -14.47 6.00 -8.58
C THR A 348 -13.95 4.84 -7.74
N THR A 349 -13.09 3.99 -8.32
CA THR A 349 -12.56 2.78 -7.71
C THR A 349 -11.16 2.98 -7.17
N VAL A 350 -10.94 2.67 -5.90
CA VAL A 350 -9.64 2.75 -5.25
C VAL A 350 -9.30 1.41 -4.61
N VAL A 351 -8.19 0.87 -5.05
CA VAL A 351 -7.64 -0.39 -4.57
C VAL A 351 -6.47 -0.11 -3.63
N GLY A 352 -6.57 -0.60 -2.39
CA GLY A 352 -5.54 -0.49 -1.37
C GLY A 352 -5.04 -1.87 -0.94
N GLY A 353 -3.76 -1.93 -0.58
CA GLY A 353 -3.12 -3.18 -0.15
C GLY A 353 -2.44 -3.95 -1.28
N GLY A 354 -1.29 -4.55 -0.95
CA GLY A 354 -0.47 -5.29 -1.92
C GLY A 354 -1.20 -6.48 -2.54
N ASP A 355 -1.82 -7.31 -1.69
CA ASP A 355 -2.54 -8.52 -2.13
C ASP A 355 -3.73 -8.19 -3.05
N THR A 356 -4.45 -7.09 -2.76
CA THR A 356 -5.56 -6.65 -3.61
C THR A 356 -5.08 -6.12 -4.94
N ALA A 357 -4.00 -5.34 -4.95
CA ALA A 357 -3.38 -4.84 -6.17
C ALA A 357 -2.83 -5.98 -7.04
N ASP A 358 -2.24 -7.01 -6.41
CA ASP A 358 -1.75 -8.19 -7.10
C ASP A 358 -2.89 -9.02 -7.70
N LEU A 359 -3.97 -9.22 -6.94
CA LEU A 359 -5.19 -9.87 -7.40
C LEU A 359 -5.77 -9.16 -8.64
N VAL A 360 -5.96 -7.84 -8.58
CA VAL A 360 -6.50 -7.03 -9.70
C VAL A 360 -5.64 -7.15 -10.95
N ARG A 361 -4.33 -7.25 -10.79
CA ARG A 361 -3.40 -7.51 -11.90
C ARG A 361 -3.57 -8.91 -12.49
N ILE A 362 -3.66 -9.94 -11.64
CA ILE A 362 -3.86 -11.33 -12.07
C ILE A 362 -5.17 -11.50 -12.85
N THR A 363 -6.21 -10.79 -12.44
CA THR A 363 -7.52 -10.80 -13.13
C THR A 363 -7.55 -9.99 -14.42
N GLY A 364 -6.54 -9.16 -14.69
CA GLY A 364 -6.46 -8.29 -15.87
C GLY A 364 -7.29 -7.01 -15.78
N ASP A 365 -7.79 -6.66 -14.60
CA ASP A 365 -8.69 -5.52 -14.36
C ASP A 365 -7.95 -4.21 -14.02
N GLU A 366 -6.62 -4.20 -14.09
CA GLU A 366 -5.78 -3.09 -13.61
C GLU A 366 -6.10 -1.75 -14.31
N GLU A 367 -6.30 -1.78 -15.63
CA GLU A 367 -6.56 -0.57 -16.42
C GLU A 367 -7.97 0.01 -16.19
N ASP A 368 -8.90 -0.80 -15.68
CA ASP A 368 -10.27 -0.40 -15.41
C ASP A 368 -10.45 0.16 -13.97
N MET A 369 -9.40 0.13 -13.14
CA MET A 369 -9.41 0.75 -11.82
C MET A 369 -9.01 2.22 -11.90
N THR A 370 -9.78 3.10 -11.25
CA THR A 370 -9.45 4.54 -11.21
C THR A 370 -8.11 4.79 -10.54
N PHE A 371 -7.81 4.07 -9.47
CA PHE A 371 -6.58 4.21 -8.72
C PHE A 371 -6.20 2.92 -7.99
N ILE A 372 -4.97 2.45 -8.21
CA ILE A 372 -4.35 1.36 -7.45
C ILE A 372 -3.21 1.93 -6.65
N SER A 373 -3.32 1.85 -5.31
CA SER A 373 -2.30 2.35 -4.40
C SER A 373 -1.04 1.48 -4.42
N THR A 374 0.10 2.13 -4.40
CA THR A 374 1.41 1.46 -4.23
C THR A 374 1.73 1.17 -2.76
N GLY A 375 0.86 1.62 -1.85
CA GLY A 375 1.20 1.83 -0.44
C GLY A 375 1.10 0.63 0.49
N GLY A 376 0.44 -0.45 0.15
CA GLY A 376 0.30 -1.61 1.05
C GLY A 376 -0.18 -1.21 2.47
N GLY A 377 0.71 -1.32 3.46
CA GLY A 377 0.44 -0.93 4.85
C GLY A 377 0.14 0.55 5.05
N ALA A 378 0.79 1.43 4.28
CA ALA A 378 0.56 2.87 4.36
C ALA A 378 -0.86 3.26 3.95
N SER A 379 -1.41 2.62 2.90
CA SER A 379 -2.80 2.85 2.51
C SER A 379 -3.80 2.37 3.57
N LEU A 380 -3.51 1.25 4.21
CA LEU A 380 -4.35 0.75 5.31
C LEU A 380 -4.36 1.73 6.48
N GLU A 381 -3.21 2.24 6.92
CA GLU A 381 -3.13 3.21 8.01
C GLU A 381 -3.84 4.55 7.69
N LEU A 382 -3.85 4.99 6.42
CA LEU A 382 -4.69 6.12 6.00
C LEU A 382 -6.18 5.81 6.12
N ILE A 383 -6.60 4.59 5.74
CA ILE A 383 -7.97 4.13 5.90
C ILE A 383 -8.37 4.09 7.39
N GLU A 384 -7.42 3.73 8.25
CA GLU A 384 -7.56 3.77 9.71
C GLU A 384 -7.65 5.21 10.27
N GLY A 385 -7.44 6.24 9.45
CA GLY A 385 -7.48 7.65 9.84
C GLY A 385 -6.18 8.16 10.46
N LYS A 386 -5.10 7.40 10.37
CA LYS A 386 -3.79 7.79 10.91
C LYS A 386 -3.07 8.79 9.99
N ILE A 387 -2.33 9.71 10.58
CA ILE A 387 -1.39 10.56 9.86
C ILE A 387 -0.05 9.84 9.82
N LEU A 388 0.40 9.48 8.62
CA LEU A 388 1.64 8.74 8.44
C LEU A 388 2.86 9.59 8.85
N PRO A 389 3.86 9.04 9.58
CA PRO A 389 5.06 9.78 9.99
C PRO A 389 5.77 10.50 8.84
N GLY A 390 5.98 9.82 7.71
CA GLY A 390 6.64 10.41 6.53
C GLY A 390 5.80 11.46 5.79
N VAL A 391 4.50 11.57 6.11
CA VAL A 391 3.59 12.59 5.57
C VAL A 391 3.47 13.77 6.52
N LYS A 392 3.42 13.52 7.84
CA LYS A 392 3.23 14.54 8.88
C LYS A 392 4.25 15.69 8.75
N ALA A 393 5.50 15.35 8.46
CA ALA A 393 6.58 16.32 8.31
C ALA A 393 6.45 17.24 7.08
N LEU A 394 5.55 16.92 6.14
CA LEU A 394 5.29 17.63 4.88
C LEU A 394 3.95 18.37 4.89
N VAL A 395 3.20 18.32 6.00
CA VAL A 395 1.93 19.02 6.14
C VAL A 395 2.21 20.51 6.39
N ILE A 396 1.59 21.35 5.58
CA ILE A 396 1.55 22.79 5.83
C ILE A 396 0.50 23.01 6.91
N GLU A 397 0.91 23.50 8.08
CA GLU A 397 -0.05 23.99 9.09
C GLU A 397 -0.77 25.19 8.50
N ASP A 398 -2.11 25.15 8.47
CA ASP A 398 -2.86 26.36 8.15
C ASP A 398 -2.57 27.35 9.29
N GLU A 399 -1.98 28.49 8.98
CA GLU A 399 -1.94 29.64 9.89
C GLU A 399 -3.39 30.02 10.19
N ASN A 400 -3.86 29.65 11.39
CA ASN A 400 -5.16 30.08 11.94
C ASN A 400 -5.12 31.56 12.29
#